data_1978248ad2bcd21aee6fc24b72aba9f8
#
_entry.id   1978248ad2bcd21aee6fc24b72aba9f8
#
_cell.length_a   1.000
_cell.length_b   1.000
_cell.length_c   1.000
_cell.angle_alpha   90.00
_cell.angle_beta   90.00
_cell.angle_gamma   90.00
#
_symmetry.space_group_name_H-M   'P 1'
#
loop_
_entity.id
_entity.type
_entity.pdbx_description
1 polymer ?
#
loop_
_entity_poly.entity_id
_entity_poly.type
_entity_poly.pdbx_seq_one_letter_code
_entity_poly.pdbx_strand_id
1 'polypeptide(L)'
;MTSVGVAGTRPSGPLASIAPIYGVVAVSYLGYAMMATLFVPMILGANSAYVPHDMPTESRALILGVLLMLYPLAQVVGSPILGALSDRLGRRPILIVSLAVTTFAYALVVFALATHSLWLLGLGLLICGLGEANAAIASSVIADATTATERPKYLGYMWSMTSVAYVLGPVLGGLLATSFGYTIPFAAMLLLLLLALIAVNWRFQETRQARISEEITQMTSSFGNLSTVFTDRPIRALYLANFLIFVAAMGYWRVITEYLVEVFRLNVGEVTIDYAVLSVAAGIGNLLIMPQLVGRIDMRKLSVIAVAIGAAAIALSLLPGPVWIPVGLGAAASMALAIAFSALGGLLSSKVGPERQGAVMGNNTALTFLGEAVGVLGGSALAGLDPALPMLLFAGLAACAVVILAGYRDPAEKLSPAPAESA
;
A
#
# COMPACT_ATOMS: atom_id res chain seq x y z
N MET A 1 9.30 -56.06 15.48
CA MET A 1 10.05 -54.77 15.51
C MET A 1 9.08 -53.65 15.31
N THR A 2 8.73 -52.99 16.39
CA THR A 2 7.65 -51.99 16.54
C THR A 2 8.11 -50.65 16.03
N SER A 3 7.43 -50.12 15.01
CA SER A 3 7.60 -48.73 14.55
C SER A 3 6.92 -47.78 15.54
N VAL A 4 7.78 -47.08 16.29
CA VAL A 4 7.33 -45.96 17.15
C VAL A 4 6.95 -44.79 16.23
N GLY A 5 5.65 -44.59 16.03
CA GLY A 5 5.10 -43.41 15.41
C GLY A 5 5.32 -42.20 16.33
N VAL A 6 6.18 -41.28 15.95
CA VAL A 6 6.24 -39.95 16.57
C VAL A 6 4.94 -39.21 16.22
N ALA A 7 4.01 -39.21 17.17
CA ALA A 7 2.81 -38.38 17.11
C ALA A 7 3.24 -36.91 17.25
N GLY A 8 3.51 -36.28 16.14
CA GLY A 8 3.59 -34.82 16.08
C GLY A 8 2.23 -34.22 16.46
N THR A 9 2.16 -33.58 17.60
CA THR A 9 1.01 -32.79 18.04
C THR A 9 0.68 -31.76 16.96
N ARG A 10 -0.41 -31.98 16.23
CA ARG A 10 -0.96 -30.95 15.32
C ARG A 10 -1.29 -29.73 16.17
N PRO A 11 -0.77 -28.54 15.84
CA PRO A 11 -1.11 -27.35 16.58
C PRO A 11 -2.60 -27.08 16.47
N SER A 12 -3.18 -26.61 17.54
CA SER A 12 -4.54 -26.12 17.70
C SER A 12 -4.96 -25.18 16.56
N GLY A 13 -5.67 -25.65 15.56
CA GLY A 13 -6.33 -24.91 14.49
C GLY A 13 -5.46 -23.96 13.62
N PRO A 14 -5.82 -23.72 12.37
CA PRO A 14 -5.04 -22.86 11.46
C PRO A 14 -4.85 -21.43 12.01
N LEU A 15 -5.79 -20.91 12.79
CA LEU A 15 -5.71 -19.58 13.41
C LEU A 15 -4.53 -19.41 14.38
N ALA A 16 -4.20 -20.42 15.19
CA ALA A 16 -3.13 -20.29 16.18
C ALA A 16 -1.74 -20.21 15.52
N SER A 17 -1.54 -20.84 14.38
CA SER A 17 -0.28 -20.81 13.63
C SER A 17 -0.07 -19.50 12.85
N ILE A 18 -1.16 -18.86 12.38
CA ILE A 18 -1.09 -17.62 11.57
C ILE A 18 -1.33 -16.34 12.38
N ALA A 19 -1.80 -16.43 13.65
CA ALA A 19 -2.07 -15.26 14.49
C ALA A 19 -0.89 -14.27 14.60
N PRO A 20 0.38 -14.70 14.80
CA PRO A 20 1.52 -13.79 14.83
C PRO A 20 1.69 -12.97 13.55
N ILE A 21 1.32 -13.54 12.41
CA ILE A 21 1.43 -12.89 11.09
C ILE A 21 0.52 -11.67 10.98
N TYR A 22 -0.71 -11.75 11.51
CA TYR A 22 -1.61 -10.59 11.54
C TYR A 22 -1.04 -9.44 12.36
N GLY A 23 -0.39 -9.75 13.50
CA GLY A 23 0.31 -8.77 14.31
C GLY A 23 1.45 -8.09 13.56
N VAL A 24 2.25 -8.88 12.82
CA VAL A 24 3.32 -8.35 11.97
C VAL A 24 2.79 -7.38 10.92
N VAL A 25 1.76 -7.79 10.17
CA VAL A 25 1.13 -6.95 9.15
C VAL A 25 0.55 -5.67 9.75
N ALA A 26 -0.16 -5.78 10.88
CA ALA A 26 -0.73 -4.63 11.55
C ALA A 26 0.36 -3.62 11.99
N VAL A 27 1.46 -4.09 12.59
CA VAL A 27 2.59 -3.23 13.01
C VAL A 27 3.26 -2.57 11.80
N SER A 28 3.52 -3.32 10.72
CA SER A 28 4.13 -2.78 9.50
C SER A 28 3.30 -1.64 8.91
N TYR A 29 2.01 -1.88 8.68
CA TYR A 29 1.14 -0.86 8.10
C TYR A 29 0.85 0.33 9.03
N LEU A 30 0.85 0.10 10.35
CA LEU A 30 0.71 1.17 11.34
C LEU A 30 1.88 2.15 11.26
N GLY A 31 3.11 1.64 11.19
CA GLY A 31 4.32 2.46 11.04
C GLY A 31 4.35 3.21 9.71
N TYR A 32 3.96 2.55 8.63
CA TYR A 32 3.90 3.16 7.30
C TYR A 32 2.87 4.30 7.22
N ALA A 33 1.65 4.07 7.73
CA ALA A 33 0.59 5.08 7.73
C ALA A 33 0.96 6.31 8.57
N MET A 34 1.70 6.12 9.65
CA MET A 34 2.17 7.19 10.54
C MET A 34 3.16 8.13 9.86
N MET A 35 4.03 7.62 8.97
CA MET A 35 5.02 8.42 8.24
C MET A 35 4.36 9.53 7.42
N ALA A 36 3.28 9.24 6.70
CA ALA A 36 2.58 10.20 5.87
C ALA A 36 2.06 11.40 6.67
N THR A 37 1.47 11.12 7.83
CA THR A 37 0.84 12.13 8.67
C THR A 37 1.87 13.01 9.37
N LEU A 38 3.02 12.43 9.75
CA LEU A 38 4.01 13.14 10.57
C LEU A 38 5.03 13.93 9.75
N PHE A 39 5.45 13.41 8.57
CA PHE A 39 6.48 14.09 7.79
C PHE A 39 6.00 15.38 7.15
N VAL A 40 4.72 15.49 6.80
CA VAL A 40 4.18 16.72 6.20
C VAL A 40 4.33 17.92 7.15
N PRO A 41 3.73 17.95 8.35
CA PRO A 41 3.89 19.08 9.26
C PRO A 41 5.32 19.18 9.82
N MET A 42 6.09 18.10 9.85
CA MET A 42 7.49 18.10 10.27
C MET A 42 8.39 18.89 9.30
N ILE A 43 8.16 18.79 8.00
CA ILE A 43 9.00 19.44 6.97
C ILE A 43 8.40 20.77 6.52
N LEU A 44 7.06 20.83 6.27
CA LEU A 44 6.40 22.04 5.78
C LEU A 44 6.01 23.02 6.89
N GLY A 45 5.98 22.57 8.14
CA GLY A 45 5.63 23.42 9.27
C GLY A 45 6.53 24.65 9.40
N ALA A 46 5.96 25.80 9.75
CA ALA A 46 6.69 27.07 9.85
C ALA A 46 7.89 27.03 10.81
N ASN A 47 7.78 26.23 11.88
CA ASN A 47 8.82 26.08 12.92
C ASN A 47 9.53 24.72 12.82
N SER A 48 9.75 24.21 11.60
CA SER A 48 10.46 22.95 11.40
C SER A 48 11.88 23.03 11.96
N ALA A 49 12.28 22.06 12.78
CA ALA A 49 13.65 21.91 13.25
C ALA A 49 14.55 21.13 12.28
N TYR A 50 13.96 20.59 11.18
CA TYR A 50 14.64 19.69 10.26
C TYR A 50 15.11 20.37 8.98
N VAL A 51 14.58 21.55 8.66
CA VAL A 51 14.96 22.35 7.49
C VAL A 51 15.23 23.79 7.91
N PRO A 52 16.14 24.52 7.22
CA PRO A 52 16.39 25.94 7.49
C PRO A 52 15.11 26.77 7.39
N HIS A 53 14.97 27.79 8.26
CA HIS A 53 13.78 28.63 8.30
C HIS A 53 13.59 29.50 7.04
N ASP A 54 14.70 29.85 6.37
CA ASP A 54 14.74 30.64 5.14
C ASP A 54 14.58 29.79 3.86
N MET A 55 14.46 28.47 4.01
CA MET A 55 14.28 27.57 2.87
C MET A 55 12.94 27.82 2.17
N PRO A 56 12.91 28.03 0.84
CA PRO A 56 11.66 28.19 0.06
C PRO A 56 10.75 26.99 0.21
N THR A 57 9.42 27.23 0.21
CA THR A 57 8.40 26.18 0.31
C THR A 57 8.55 25.11 -0.77
N GLU A 58 8.91 25.49 -1.99
CA GLU A 58 9.19 24.59 -3.11
C GLU A 58 10.27 23.56 -2.77
N SER A 59 11.38 24.02 -2.17
CA SER A 59 12.47 23.16 -1.76
C SER A 59 12.09 22.23 -0.62
N ARG A 60 11.27 22.70 0.33
CA ARG A 60 10.74 21.89 1.43
C ARG A 60 9.79 20.80 0.90
N ALA A 61 8.89 21.15 -0.02
CA ALA A 61 7.98 20.22 -0.67
C ALA A 61 8.75 19.15 -1.47
N LEU A 62 9.81 19.53 -2.19
CA LEU A 62 10.65 18.59 -2.91
C LEU A 62 11.37 17.61 -1.95
N ILE A 63 11.94 18.11 -0.85
CA ILE A 63 12.56 17.26 0.19
C ILE A 63 11.55 16.29 0.76
N LEU A 64 10.34 16.75 1.09
CA LEU A 64 9.25 15.91 1.57
C LEU A 64 8.90 14.83 0.56
N GLY A 65 8.71 15.21 -0.72
CA GLY A 65 8.40 14.27 -1.80
C GLY A 65 9.48 13.20 -1.99
N VAL A 66 10.77 13.60 -1.93
CA VAL A 66 11.89 12.65 -1.98
C VAL A 66 11.85 11.70 -0.79
N LEU A 67 11.69 12.19 0.44
CA LEU A 67 11.64 11.35 1.64
C LEU A 67 10.49 10.34 1.56
N LEU A 68 9.29 10.79 1.20
CA LEU A 68 8.11 9.94 1.10
C LEU A 68 8.19 8.91 -0.05
N MET A 69 8.91 9.24 -1.14
CA MET A 69 9.12 8.33 -2.28
C MET A 69 10.10 7.20 -1.95
N LEU A 70 11.13 7.44 -1.12
CA LEU A 70 12.22 6.47 -0.90
C LEU A 70 11.73 5.11 -0.42
N TYR A 71 10.75 5.10 0.47
CA TYR A 71 10.20 3.87 1.03
C TYR A 71 9.45 3.02 -0.04
N PRO A 72 8.41 3.51 -0.74
CA PRO A 72 7.72 2.70 -1.75
C PRO A 72 8.63 2.36 -2.94
N LEU A 73 9.56 3.24 -3.33
CA LEU A 73 10.52 2.95 -4.38
C LEU A 73 11.43 1.76 -4.01
N ALA A 74 11.89 1.72 -2.77
CA ALA A 74 12.69 0.62 -2.26
C ALA A 74 11.88 -0.70 -2.18
N GLN A 75 10.59 -0.63 -1.87
CA GLN A 75 9.69 -1.81 -1.87
C GLN A 75 9.53 -2.45 -3.25
N VAL A 76 9.59 -1.67 -4.34
CA VAL A 76 9.55 -2.22 -5.71
C VAL A 76 10.65 -3.28 -5.90
N VAL A 77 11.80 -3.07 -5.28
CA VAL A 77 12.97 -3.96 -5.35
C VAL A 77 12.94 -5.00 -4.22
N GLY A 78 12.74 -4.55 -2.99
CA GLY A 78 12.85 -5.38 -1.79
C GLY A 78 11.78 -6.47 -1.70
N SER A 79 10.54 -6.13 -1.97
CA SER A 79 9.41 -7.05 -1.80
C SER A 79 9.48 -8.29 -2.71
N PRO A 80 9.76 -8.20 -4.02
CA PRO A 80 9.94 -9.38 -4.87
C PRO A 80 11.14 -10.25 -4.46
N ILE A 81 12.26 -9.62 -4.07
CA ILE A 81 13.46 -10.35 -3.65
C ILE A 81 13.19 -11.17 -2.39
N LEU A 82 12.66 -10.52 -1.35
CA LEU A 82 12.36 -11.20 -0.08
C LEU A 82 11.22 -12.22 -0.24
N GLY A 83 10.24 -11.94 -1.10
CA GLY A 83 9.21 -12.89 -1.47
C GLY A 83 9.80 -14.17 -2.08
N ALA A 84 10.63 -14.04 -3.11
CA ALA A 84 11.31 -15.16 -3.76
C ALA A 84 12.24 -15.91 -2.81
N LEU A 85 12.98 -15.19 -1.94
CA LEU A 85 13.81 -15.83 -0.91
C LEU A 85 12.97 -16.59 0.11
N SER A 86 11.79 -16.10 0.48
CA SER A 86 10.89 -16.79 1.41
C SER A 86 10.31 -18.08 0.80
N ASP A 87 10.17 -18.10 -0.53
CA ASP A 87 9.80 -19.30 -1.27
C ASP A 87 10.90 -20.38 -1.26
N ARG A 88 12.14 -20.02 -1.13
CA ARG A 88 13.28 -20.94 -1.17
C ARG A 88 13.77 -21.37 0.22
N LEU A 89 14.03 -20.38 1.06
CA LEU A 89 14.66 -20.58 2.36
C LEU A 89 13.65 -20.85 3.48
N GLY A 90 12.35 -20.73 3.17
CA GLY A 90 11.27 -20.87 4.14
C GLY A 90 10.70 -19.52 4.57
N ARG A 91 9.45 -19.55 5.04
CA ARG A 91 8.70 -18.33 5.43
C ARG A 91 9.28 -17.70 6.68
N ARG A 92 9.55 -18.54 7.70
CA ARG A 92 10.02 -18.07 9.02
C ARG A 92 11.36 -17.35 8.96
N PRO A 93 12.45 -17.90 8.39
CA PRO A 93 13.75 -17.21 8.38
C PRO A 93 13.70 -15.89 7.64
N ILE A 94 13.00 -15.81 6.51
CA ILE A 94 12.93 -14.57 5.74
C ILE A 94 12.03 -13.53 6.41
N LEU A 95 10.95 -13.93 7.09
CA LEU A 95 10.15 -13.03 7.91
C LEU A 95 10.97 -12.43 9.07
N ILE A 96 11.81 -13.24 9.72
CA ILE A 96 12.72 -12.77 10.77
C ILE A 96 13.75 -11.78 10.20
N VAL A 97 14.35 -12.07 9.04
CA VAL A 97 15.28 -11.16 8.36
C VAL A 97 14.58 -9.86 7.98
N SER A 98 13.41 -9.92 7.36
CA SER A 98 12.58 -8.77 7.00
C SER A 98 12.30 -7.89 8.22
N LEU A 99 11.79 -8.47 9.31
CA LEU A 99 11.54 -7.74 10.55
C LEU A 99 12.82 -7.18 11.20
N ALA A 100 13.93 -7.90 11.16
CA ALA A 100 15.20 -7.43 11.73
C ALA A 100 15.73 -6.21 10.94
N VAL A 101 15.69 -6.27 9.60
CA VAL A 101 16.07 -5.13 8.73
C VAL A 101 15.17 -3.93 8.96
N THR A 102 13.84 -4.14 9.02
CA THR A 102 12.88 -3.07 9.30
C THR A 102 13.09 -2.48 10.70
N THR A 103 13.33 -3.31 11.71
CA THR A 103 13.64 -2.86 13.08
C THR A 103 14.91 -2.00 13.11
N PHE A 104 15.97 -2.45 12.44
CA PHE A 104 17.21 -1.67 12.31
C PHE A 104 16.95 -0.33 11.59
N ALA A 105 16.17 -0.33 10.52
CA ALA A 105 15.80 0.87 9.79
C ALA A 105 15.03 1.86 10.67
N TYR A 106 14.08 1.39 11.48
CA TYR A 106 13.38 2.25 12.44
C TYR A 106 14.29 2.78 13.55
N ALA A 107 15.28 2.01 14.01
CA ALA A 107 16.30 2.53 14.93
C ALA A 107 17.10 3.67 14.28
N LEU A 108 17.44 3.54 13.00
CA LEU A 108 18.11 4.59 12.24
C LEU A 108 17.21 5.81 12.04
N VAL A 109 15.91 5.63 11.77
CA VAL A 109 14.92 6.71 11.69
C VAL A 109 14.84 7.47 13.02
N VAL A 110 14.72 6.76 14.15
CA VAL A 110 14.69 7.38 15.50
C VAL A 110 15.97 8.18 15.75
N PHE A 111 17.13 7.63 15.43
CA PHE A 111 18.42 8.32 15.56
C PHE A 111 18.51 9.55 14.64
N ALA A 112 18.05 9.43 13.38
CA ALA A 112 17.99 10.52 12.42
C ALA A 112 17.09 11.67 12.91
N LEU A 113 15.94 11.37 13.49
CA LEU A 113 15.03 12.36 14.05
C LEU A 113 15.63 13.04 15.30
N ALA A 114 16.31 12.28 16.16
CA ALA A 114 16.98 12.82 17.34
C ALA A 114 18.16 13.73 16.99
N THR A 115 18.85 13.47 15.88
CA THR A 115 19.98 14.27 15.38
C THR A 115 19.61 15.29 14.30
N HIS A 116 18.32 15.41 13.96
CA HIS A 116 17.79 16.28 12.91
C HIS A 116 18.46 16.07 11.53
N SER A 117 18.90 14.84 11.24
CA SER A 117 19.61 14.50 10.00
C SER A 117 18.69 13.95 8.92
N LEU A 118 18.36 14.74 7.91
CA LEU A 118 17.52 14.31 6.77
C LEU A 118 18.17 13.19 5.95
N TRP A 119 19.51 13.17 5.84
CA TRP A 119 20.23 12.10 5.13
C TRP A 119 20.08 10.75 5.81
N LEU A 120 20.24 10.72 7.13
CA LEU A 120 20.02 9.49 7.90
C LEU A 120 18.56 9.06 7.87
N LEU A 121 17.65 10.03 7.88
CA LEU A 121 16.21 9.75 7.74
C LEU A 121 15.92 9.09 6.38
N GLY A 122 16.42 9.68 5.29
CA GLY A 122 16.27 9.11 3.94
C GLY A 122 16.87 7.70 3.82
N LEU A 123 18.08 7.50 4.39
CA LEU A 123 18.72 6.17 4.42
C LEU A 123 17.88 5.17 5.22
N GLY A 124 17.34 5.57 6.37
CA GLY A 124 16.44 4.73 7.17
C GLY A 124 15.19 4.32 6.40
N LEU A 125 14.55 5.26 5.69
CA LEU A 125 13.37 4.99 4.87
C LEU A 125 13.68 4.03 3.70
N LEU A 126 14.83 4.21 3.04
CA LEU A 126 15.28 3.34 1.96
C LEU A 126 15.50 1.90 2.47
N ILE A 127 16.21 1.74 3.59
CA ILE A 127 16.47 0.42 4.19
C ILE A 127 15.15 -0.20 4.67
N CYS A 128 14.24 0.61 5.22
CA CYS A 128 12.91 0.15 5.64
C CYS A 128 12.14 -0.43 4.47
N GLY A 129 12.04 0.30 3.34
CA GLY A 129 11.36 -0.18 2.14
C GLY A 129 11.99 -1.45 1.55
N LEU A 130 13.32 -1.54 1.51
CA LEU A 130 14.03 -2.76 1.07
C LEU A 130 13.74 -3.95 1.98
N GLY A 131 13.63 -3.73 3.29
CA GLY A 131 13.36 -4.77 4.28
C GLY A 131 11.92 -5.22 4.33
N GLU A 132 10.97 -4.41 3.87
CA GLU A 132 9.56 -4.67 4.13
C GLU A 132 8.87 -5.48 3.03
N ALA A 133 8.86 -6.81 3.22
CA ALA A 133 8.08 -7.76 2.43
C ALA A 133 7.00 -8.46 3.27
N ASN A 134 6.69 -7.94 4.45
CA ASN A 134 5.87 -8.60 5.46
C ASN A 134 4.48 -8.99 4.93
N ALA A 135 3.83 -8.14 4.15
CA ALA A 135 2.52 -8.43 3.55
C ALA A 135 2.57 -9.56 2.52
N ALA A 136 3.61 -9.60 1.69
CA ALA A 136 3.79 -10.64 0.68
C ALA A 136 4.06 -12.00 1.35
N ILE A 137 4.95 -12.02 2.34
CA ILE A 137 5.26 -13.23 3.12
C ILE A 137 4.03 -13.68 3.91
N ALA A 138 3.31 -12.75 4.54
CA ALA A 138 2.07 -13.03 5.28
C ALA A 138 1.00 -13.68 4.39
N SER A 139 0.78 -13.14 3.20
CA SER A 139 -0.15 -13.70 2.22
C SER A 139 0.24 -15.13 1.82
N SER A 140 1.54 -15.38 1.66
CA SER A 140 2.07 -16.70 1.35
C SER A 140 1.92 -17.68 2.52
N VAL A 141 2.19 -17.24 3.75
CA VAL A 141 1.97 -18.06 4.97
C VAL A 141 0.49 -18.44 5.10
N ILE A 142 -0.42 -17.51 4.87
CA ILE A 142 -1.86 -17.78 4.88
C ILE A 142 -2.20 -18.80 3.79
N ALA A 143 -1.63 -18.65 2.59
CA ALA A 143 -1.87 -19.58 1.49
C ALA A 143 -1.37 -21.01 1.79
N ASP A 144 -0.21 -21.12 2.47
CA ASP A 144 0.39 -22.40 2.87
C ASP A 144 -0.39 -23.07 4.02
N ALA A 145 -1.01 -22.28 4.91
CA ALA A 145 -1.70 -22.76 6.10
C ALA A 145 -3.21 -23.02 5.92
N THR A 146 -3.80 -22.61 4.80
CA THR A 146 -5.24 -22.66 4.56
C THR A 146 -5.61 -23.41 3.28
N THR A 147 -6.79 -24.05 3.27
CA THR A 147 -7.35 -24.62 2.05
C THR A 147 -7.78 -23.53 1.06
N ALA A 148 -7.91 -23.89 -0.23
CA ALA A 148 -8.35 -22.95 -1.27
C ALA A 148 -9.70 -22.27 -0.95
N THR A 149 -10.58 -22.98 -0.24
CA THR A 149 -11.91 -22.49 0.16
C THR A 149 -11.86 -21.51 1.33
N GLU A 150 -10.92 -21.70 2.26
CA GLU A 150 -10.77 -20.87 3.46
C GLU A 150 -9.87 -19.67 3.23
N ARG A 151 -8.92 -19.75 2.29
CA ARG A 151 -7.92 -18.73 2.00
C ARG A 151 -8.49 -17.31 1.83
N PRO A 152 -9.58 -17.08 1.08
CA PRO A 152 -10.16 -15.75 0.93
C PRO A 152 -10.57 -15.11 2.25
N LYS A 153 -11.12 -15.94 3.19
CA LYS A 153 -11.51 -15.47 4.53
C LYS A 153 -10.31 -14.98 5.34
N TYR A 154 -9.22 -15.74 5.36
CA TYR A 154 -8.04 -15.39 6.15
C TYR A 154 -7.25 -14.23 5.54
N LEU A 155 -7.18 -14.13 4.20
CA LEU A 155 -6.67 -12.95 3.52
C LEU A 155 -7.54 -11.72 3.81
N GLY A 156 -8.87 -11.88 3.85
CA GLY A 156 -9.79 -10.82 4.25
C GLY A 156 -9.49 -10.28 5.65
N TYR A 157 -9.22 -11.15 6.62
CA TYR A 157 -8.79 -10.72 7.96
C TYR A 157 -7.47 -9.94 7.94
N MET A 158 -6.50 -10.37 7.13
CA MET A 158 -5.23 -9.66 6.96
C MET A 158 -5.45 -8.23 6.43
N TRP A 159 -6.24 -8.08 5.38
CA TRP A 159 -6.55 -6.76 4.82
C TRP A 159 -7.39 -5.90 5.76
N SER A 160 -8.23 -6.51 6.60
CA SER A 160 -8.95 -5.79 7.65
C SER A 160 -7.98 -5.23 8.71
N MET A 161 -6.96 -6.00 9.11
CA MET A 161 -5.91 -5.48 10.00
C MET A 161 -5.14 -4.32 9.40
N THR A 162 -4.84 -4.39 8.10
CA THR A 162 -4.24 -3.28 7.36
C THR A 162 -5.12 -2.02 7.41
N SER A 163 -6.43 -2.16 7.16
CA SER A 163 -7.36 -1.03 7.22
C SER A 163 -7.41 -0.39 8.63
N VAL A 164 -7.41 -1.21 9.67
CA VAL A 164 -7.33 -0.72 11.07
C VAL A 164 -6.02 0.02 11.32
N ALA A 165 -4.90 -0.50 10.81
CA ALA A 165 -3.59 0.12 10.96
C ALA A 165 -3.51 1.49 10.26
N TYR A 166 -4.13 1.64 9.08
CA TYR A 166 -4.23 2.93 8.39
C TYR A 166 -5.05 3.99 9.13
N VAL A 167 -5.99 3.58 9.98
CA VAL A 167 -6.72 4.51 10.86
C VAL A 167 -5.92 4.80 12.12
N LEU A 168 -5.42 3.75 12.79
CA LEU A 168 -4.74 3.89 14.08
C LEU A 168 -3.35 4.54 13.96
N GLY A 169 -2.62 4.31 12.86
CA GLY A 169 -1.28 4.86 12.63
C GLY A 169 -1.26 6.38 12.74
N PRO A 170 -2.01 7.11 11.88
CA PRO A 170 -2.14 8.56 11.95
C PRO A 170 -2.61 9.06 13.31
N VAL A 171 -3.65 8.45 13.89
CA VAL A 171 -4.22 8.86 15.17
C VAL A 171 -3.20 8.73 16.29
N LEU A 172 -2.60 7.56 16.46
CA LEU A 172 -1.60 7.33 17.51
C LEU A 172 -0.33 8.14 17.25
N GLY A 173 0.12 8.20 16.00
CA GLY A 173 1.29 8.98 15.60
C GLY A 173 1.08 10.47 15.89
N GLY A 174 -0.05 11.04 15.47
CA GLY A 174 -0.39 12.44 15.69
C GLY A 174 -0.52 12.79 17.18
N LEU A 175 -1.22 11.96 17.98
CA LEU A 175 -1.33 12.15 19.42
C LEU A 175 0.01 12.11 20.14
N LEU A 176 0.87 11.17 19.79
CA LEU A 176 2.21 11.08 20.37
C LEU A 176 3.10 12.24 19.94
N ALA A 177 3.03 12.64 18.67
CA ALA A 177 3.84 13.73 18.13
C ALA A 177 3.46 15.09 18.74
N THR A 178 2.17 15.36 18.91
CA THR A 178 1.69 16.61 19.54
C THR A 178 2.06 16.72 21.00
N SER A 179 2.12 15.57 21.72
CA SER A 179 2.41 15.55 23.16
C SER A 179 3.89 15.45 23.49
N PHE A 180 4.68 14.74 22.66
CA PHE A 180 6.06 14.35 23.00
C PHE A 180 7.07 14.60 21.87
N GLY A 181 6.64 15.21 20.75
CA GLY A 181 7.49 15.48 19.59
C GLY A 181 7.60 14.31 18.63
N TYR A 182 8.17 14.57 17.44
CA TYR A 182 8.16 13.63 16.29
C TYR A 182 8.98 12.35 16.50
N THR A 183 9.95 12.33 17.40
CA THR A 183 10.81 11.16 17.65
C THR A 183 10.06 10.03 18.38
N ILE A 184 9.17 10.37 19.31
CA ILE A 184 8.49 9.40 20.18
C ILE A 184 7.58 8.42 19.42
N PRO A 185 6.74 8.84 18.44
CA PRO A 185 5.96 7.91 17.64
C PRO A 185 6.82 6.82 16.98
N PHE A 186 7.97 7.21 16.40
CA PHE A 186 8.87 6.25 15.73
C PHE A 186 9.61 5.36 16.74
N ALA A 187 9.94 5.86 17.93
CA ALA A 187 10.49 5.05 19.03
C ALA A 187 9.46 4.01 19.53
N ALA A 188 8.19 4.39 19.63
CA ALA A 188 7.12 3.45 19.96
C ALA A 188 6.98 2.37 18.89
N MET A 189 7.07 2.73 17.60
CA MET A 189 7.07 1.76 16.50
C MET A 189 8.27 0.84 16.54
N LEU A 190 9.47 1.36 16.83
CA LEU A 190 10.67 0.53 17.03
C LEU A 190 10.44 -0.52 18.13
N LEU A 191 9.83 -0.14 19.25
CA LEU A 191 9.49 -1.07 20.32
C LEU A 191 8.49 -2.13 19.84
N LEU A 192 7.44 -1.74 19.12
CA LEU A 192 6.46 -2.70 18.58
C LEU A 192 7.09 -3.68 17.58
N LEU A 193 8.01 -3.22 16.72
CA LEU A 193 8.76 -4.07 15.78
C LEU A 193 9.68 -5.05 16.52
N LEU A 194 10.37 -4.61 17.58
CA LEU A 194 11.16 -5.48 18.43
C LEU A 194 10.30 -6.57 19.09
N LEU A 195 9.13 -6.20 19.61
CA LEU A 195 8.19 -7.15 20.20
C LEU A 195 7.65 -8.13 19.14
N ALA A 196 7.35 -7.65 17.94
CA ALA A 196 6.92 -8.49 16.81
C ALA A 196 8.02 -9.47 16.39
N LEU A 197 9.27 -9.00 16.28
CA LEU A 197 10.44 -9.83 15.98
C LEU A 197 10.64 -10.93 17.02
N ILE A 198 10.56 -10.60 18.31
CA ILE A 198 10.63 -11.55 19.41
C ILE A 198 9.48 -12.57 19.34
N ALA A 199 8.25 -12.09 19.13
CA ALA A 199 7.06 -12.94 19.06
C ALA A 199 7.14 -13.93 17.89
N VAL A 200 7.58 -13.47 16.71
CA VAL A 200 7.79 -14.34 15.54
C VAL A 200 8.89 -15.35 15.81
N ASN A 201 10.01 -14.92 16.39
CA ASN A 201 11.11 -15.83 16.68
C ASN A 201 10.71 -16.93 17.69
N TRP A 202 9.82 -16.65 18.64
CA TRP A 202 9.44 -17.63 19.67
C TRP A 202 8.22 -18.48 19.29
N ARG A 203 7.23 -17.89 18.60
CA ARG A 203 5.92 -18.53 18.41
C ARG A 203 5.62 -18.94 16.97
N PHE A 204 6.27 -18.32 15.98
CA PHE A 204 5.97 -18.62 14.59
C PHE A 204 6.76 -19.88 14.16
N GLN A 205 6.02 -20.88 13.71
CA GLN A 205 6.59 -22.12 13.16
C GLN A 205 6.63 -22.06 11.64
N GLU A 206 7.61 -22.73 11.03
CA GLU A 206 7.73 -22.82 9.59
C GLU A 206 6.50 -23.50 8.99
N THR A 207 5.88 -22.83 8.04
CA THR A 207 4.65 -23.34 7.37
C THR A 207 4.97 -24.07 6.08
N ARG A 208 6.15 -23.84 5.51
CA ARG A 208 6.56 -24.46 4.26
C ARG A 208 7.43 -25.68 4.53
N GLN A 209 7.07 -26.82 3.93
CA GLN A 209 8.00 -27.94 3.79
C GLN A 209 9.02 -27.56 2.70
N ALA A 210 10.29 -27.50 3.07
CA ALA A 210 11.38 -27.16 2.17
C ALA A 210 11.38 -28.12 0.95
N ARG A 211 10.86 -27.66 -0.17
CA ARG A 211 11.15 -28.25 -1.47
C ARG A 211 12.42 -27.59 -1.98
N ILE A 212 13.53 -28.29 -1.95
CA ILE A 212 14.73 -27.94 -2.68
C ILE A 212 14.37 -28.10 -4.16
N SER A 213 13.80 -27.08 -4.76
CA SER A 213 13.51 -27.04 -6.18
C SER A 213 14.63 -26.27 -6.86
N GLU A 214 15.24 -26.89 -7.85
CA GLU A 214 16.46 -26.50 -8.57
C GLU A 214 16.35 -25.23 -9.43
N GLU A 215 15.37 -24.38 -9.26
CA GLU A 215 15.16 -23.26 -10.18
C GLU A 215 15.72 -21.93 -9.64
N ILE A 216 17.04 -21.74 -9.83
CA ILE A 216 17.71 -20.42 -9.76
C ILE A 216 17.07 -19.41 -10.78
N THR A 217 16.37 -19.91 -11.76
CA THR A 217 15.73 -19.17 -12.87
C THR A 217 14.59 -18.24 -12.40
N GLN A 218 14.00 -18.44 -11.22
CA GLN A 218 12.85 -17.63 -10.78
C GLN A 218 13.18 -16.23 -10.23
N MET A 219 14.41 -15.97 -9.77
CA MET A 219 14.78 -14.61 -9.34
C MET A 219 14.87 -13.63 -10.51
N THR A 220 15.41 -14.08 -11.63
CA THR A 220 15.43 -13.30 -12.88
C THR A 220 14.05 -13.20 -13.52
N SER A 221 13.16 -14.19 -13.30
CA SER A 221 11.78 -14.15 -13.78
C SER A 221 10.91 -13.12 -13.07
N SER A 222 11.16 -12.80 -11.79
CA SER A 222 10.36 -11.81 -11.06
C SER A 222 10.54 -10.39 -11.62
N PHE A 223 11.78 -10.00 -11.99
CA PHE A 223 12.02 -8.75 -12.70
C PHE A 223 11.74 -8.87 -14.21
N GLY A 224 12.00 -10.03 -14.82
CA GLY A 224 11.65 -10.32 -16.22
C GLY A 224 10.14 -10.30 -16.48
N ASN A 225 9.34 -10.63 -15.46
CA ASN A 225 7.89 -10.55 -15.54
C ASN A 225 7.35 -9.12 -15.65
N LEU A 226 8.05 -8.10 -15.14
CA LEU A 226 7.66 -6.69 -15.33
C LEU A 226 7.63 -6.29 -16.82
N SER A 227 8.46 -6.90 -17.66
CA SER A 227 8.41 -6.67 -19.12
C SER A 227 7.09 -7.13 -19.73
N THR A 228 6.43 -8.13 -19.14
CA THR A 228 5.13 -8.64 -19.60
C THR A 228 4.01 -7.61 -19.45
N VAL A 229 4.15 -6.62 -18.54
CA VAL A 229 3.24 -5.48 -18.45
C VAL A 229 3.09 -4.75 -19.77
N PHE A 230 4.19 -4.65 -20.55
CA PHE A 230 4.21 -3.95 -21.83
C PHE A 230 3.90 -4.88 -23.00
N THR A 231 4.23 -6.16 -22.91
CA THR A 231 4.12 -7.13 -24.01
C THR A 231 2.80 -7.89 -24.03
N ASP A 232 2.11 -8.01 -22.90
CA ASP A 232 0.85 -8.74 -22.81
C ASP A 232 -0.33 -7.90 -23.31
N ARG A 233 -0.53 -7.90 -24.61
CA ARG A 233 -1.54 -7.07 -25.31
C ARG A 233 -2.95 -7.16 -24.70
N PRO A 234 -3.49 -8.35 -24.30
CA PRO A 234 -4.83 -8.47 -23.74
C PRO A 234 -5.07 -7.67 -22.46
N ILE A 235 -4.06 -7.59 -21.58
CA ILE A 235 -4.21 -6.96 -20.25
C ILE A 235 -3.41 -5.68 -20.08
N ARG A 236 -2.60 -5.29 -21.07
CA ARG A 236 -1.77 -4.08 -21.03
C ARG A 236 -2.58 -2.81 -20.71
N ALA A 237 -3.77 -2.67 -21.29
CA ALA A 237 -4.63 -1.52 -21.04
C ALA A 237 -5.12 -1.50 -19.58
N LEU A 238 -5.40 -2.66 -18.98
CA LEU A 238 -5.78 -2.78 -17.57
C LEU A 238 -4.62 -2.43 -16.63
N TYR A 239 -3.40 -2.88 -16.95
CA TYR A 239 -2.19 -2.49 -16.21
C TYR A 239 -1.95 -0.98 -16.27
N LEU A 240 -2.07 -0.37 -17.46
CA LEU A 240 -1.89 1.07 -17.62
C LEU A 240 -2.96 1.83 -16.83
N ALA A 241 -4.22 1.44 -16.95
CA ALA A 241 -5.30 2.06 -16.17
C ALA A 241 -5.05 1.93 -14.65
N ASN A 242 -4.65 0.73 -14.21
CA ASN A 242 -4.34 0.47 -12.80
C ASN A 242 -3.16 1.32 -12.31
N PHE A 243 -2.09 1.41 -13.08
CA PHE A 243 -0.95 2.26 -12.76
C PHE A 243 -1.36 3.73 -12.62
N LEU A 244 -2.14 4.27 -13.57
CA LEU A 244 -2.63 5.66 -13.49
C LEU A 244 -3.52 5.89 -12.28
N ILE A 245 -4.38 4.92 -11.92
CA ILE A 245 -5.22 5.00 -10.73
C ILE A 245 -4.35 4.98 -9.47
N PHE A 246 -3.31 4.14 -9.42
CA PHE A 246 -2.41 4.10 -8.27
C PHE A 246 -1.60 5.39 -8.13
N VAL A 247 -1.05 5.92 -9.22
CA VAL A 247 -0.38 7.23 -9.21
C VAL A 247 -1.33 8.30 -8.67
N ALA A 248 -2.57 8.32 -9.18
CA ALA A 248 -3.57 9.31 -8.78
C ALA A 248 -3.98 9.15 -7.31
N ALA A 249 -4.31 7.94 -6.87
CA ALA A 249 -4.83 7.71 -5.53
C ALA A 249 -3.76 7.81 -4.45
N MET A 250 -2.60 7.16 -4.64
CA MET A 250 -1.51 7.18 -3.65
C MET A 250 -0.87 8.55 -3.58
N GLY A 251 -0.69 9.22 -4.75
CA GLY A 251 -0.26 10.61 -4.80
C GLY A 251 -1.26 11.54 -4.11
N TYR A 252 -2.56 11.40 -4.42
CA TYR A 252 -3.60 12.20 -3.78
C TYR A 252 -3.63 12.03 -2.26
N TRP A 253 -3.62 10.80 -1.74
CA TRP A 253 -3.64 10.55 -0.30
C TRP A 253 -2.45 11.14 0.45
N ARG A 254 -1.32 11.31 -0.23
CA ARG A 254 -0.14 11.95 0.35
C ARG A 254 -0.24 13.48 0.26
N VAL A 255 -0.60 14.00 -0.90
CA VAL A 255 -0.52 15.42 -1.20
C VAL A 255 -1.74 16.21 -0.69
N ILE A 256 -2.91 15.58 -0.48
CA ILE A 256 -4.04 16.26 0.16
C ILE A 256 -3.65 16.86 1.51
N THR A 257 -2.82 16.15 2.28
CA THR A 257 -2.31 16.62 3.56
C THR A 257 -1.44 17.87 3.39
N GLU A 258 -0.58 17.90 2.36
CA GLU A 258 0.24 19.07 2.03
C GLU A 258 -0.65 20.28 1.68
N TYR A 259 -1.66 20.04 0.82
CA TYR A 259 -2.66 21.07 0.45
C TYR A 259 -3.39 21.64 1.67
N LEU A 260 -3.84 20.79 2.59
CA LEU A 260 -4.55 21.23 3.78
C LEU A 260 -3.65 22.03 4.75
N VAL A 261 -2.39 21.61 4.90
CA VAL A 261 -1.41 22.35 5.73
C VAL A 261 -1.10 23.72 5.12
N GLU A 262 -0.90 23.80 3.81
CA GLU A 262 -0.49 25.05 3.16
C GLU A 262 -1.64 26.02 2.99
N VAL A 263 -2.79 25.57 2.53
CA VAL A 263 -3.95 26.43 2.21
C VAL A 263 -4.76 26.80 3.44
N PHE A 264 -5.01 25.80 4.32
CA PHE A 264 -5.86 25.98 5.50
C PHE A 264 -5.06 26.13 6.81
N ARG A 265 -3.73 26.02 6.75
CA ARG A 265 -2.82 26.16 7.92
C ARG A 265 -3.11 25.17 9.02
N LEU A 266 -3.53 23.95 8.67
CA LEU A 266 -3.86 22.92 9.65
C LEU A 266 -2.64 22.51 10.47
N ASN A 267 -2.87 22.28 11.75
CA ASN A 267 -1.86 21.73 12.67
C ASN A 267 -1.83 20.19 12.61
N VAL A 268 -0.86 19.56 13.29
CA VAL A 268 -0.66 18.09 13.30
C VAL A 268 -1.91 17.34 13.75
N GLY A 269 -2.64 17.85 14.74
CA GLY A 269 -3.86 17.22 15.25
C GLY A 269 -4.99 17.24 14.23
N GLU A 270 -5.19 18.37 13.56
CA GLU A 270 -6.20 18.54 12.50
C GLU A 270 -5.90 17.67 11.28
N VAL A 271 -4.65 17.62 10.85
CA VAL A 271 -4.15 16.72 9.78
C VAL A 271 -4.38 15.25 10.14
N THR A 272 -4.18 14.90 11.41
CA THR A 272 -4.44 13.54 11.90
C THR A 272 -5.91 13.16 11.77
N ILE A 273 -6.81 14.08 12.09
CA ILE A 273 -8.26 13.88 11.96
C ILE A 273 -8.63 13.72 10.47
N ASP A 274 -8.11 14.57 9.59
CA ASP A 274 -8.34 14.47 8.15
C ASP A 274 -7.91 13.08 7.64
N TYR A 275 -6.69 12.67 7.93
CA TYR A 275 -6.18 11.38 7.48
C TYR A 275 -7.00 10.20 8.03
N ALA A 276 -7.49 10.29 9.27
CA ALA A 276 -8.39 9.30 9.86
C ALA A 276 -9.73 9.26 9.11
N VAL A 277 -10.30 10.40 8.74
CA VAL A 277 -11.55 10.50 7.96
C VAL A 277 -11.37 9.84 6.59
N LEU A 278 -10.30 10.14 5.87
CA LEU A 278 -10.00 9.54 4.57
C LEU A 278 -9.84 8.01 4.68
N SER A 279 -9.11 7.55 5.70
CA SER A 279 -8.84 6.12 5.93
C SER A 279 -10.11 5.35 6.30
N VAL A 280 -10.96 5.91 7.17
CA VAL A 280 -12.25 5.33 7.54
C VAL A 280 -13.17 5.25 6.32
N ALA A 281 -13.22 6.29 5.49
CA ALA A 281 -14.02 6.31 4.27
C ALA A 281 -13.56 5.22 3.28
N ALA A 282 -12.25 5.06 3.07
CA ALA A 282 -11.69 3.99 2.25
C ALA A 282 -12.04 2.60 2.83
N GLY A 283 -11.94 2.43 4.15
CA GLY A 283 -12.34 1.22 4.86
C GLY A 283 -13.82 0.88 4.68
N ILE A 284 -14.71 1.85 4.82
CA ILE A 284 -16.16 1.70 4.56
C ILE A 284 -16.39 1.24 3.10
N GLY A 285 -15.69 1.87 2.14
CA GLY A 285 -15.77 1.49 0.74
C GLY A 285 -15.44 0.01 0.51
N ASN A 286 -14.33 -0.45 1.06
CA ASN A 286 -13.84 -1.82 0.87
C ASN A 286 -14.59 -2.86 1.69
N LEU A 287 -14.91 -2.58 2.96
CA LEU A 287 -15.45 -3.58 3.89
C LEU A 287 -16.97 -3.66 3.84
N LEU A 288 -17.65 -2.55 3.61
CA LEU A 288 -19.12 -2.50 3.66
C LEU A 288 -19.75 -2.38 2.27
N ILE A 289 -19.23 -1.51 1.41
CA ILE A 289 -19.87 -1.20 0.11
C ILE A 289 -19.45 -2.21 -0.96
N MET A 290 -18.16 -2.48 -1.10
CA MET A 290 -17.64 -3.39 -2.14
C MET A 290 -18.30 -4.77 -2.13
N PRO A 291 -18.47 -5.48 -0.97
CA PRO A 291 -19.12 -6.79 -0.96
C PRO A 291 -20.58 -6.78 -1.44
N GLN A 292 -21.27 -5.64 -1.27
CA GLN A 292 -22.67 -5.50 -1.73
C GLN A 292 -22.78 -5.28 -3.24
N LEU A 293 -21.71 -4.76 -3.87
CA LEU A 293 -21.66 -4.47 -5.30
C LEU A 293 -21.11 -5.65 -6.11
N VAL A 294 -20.31 -6.52 -5.50
CA VAL A 294 -19.78 -7.73 -6.13
C VAL A 294 -20.93 -8.64 -6.56
N GLY A 295 -20.89 -9.10 -7.81
CA GLY A 295 -21.93 -9.96 -8.41
C GLY A 295 -23.20 -9.21 -8.85
N ARG A 296 -23.39 -7.94 -8.44
CA ARG A 296 -24.54 -7.12 -8.89
C ARG A 296 -24.15 -6.18 -10.04
N ILE A 297 -22.91 -5.74 -10.07
CA ILE A 297 -22.39 -4.84 -11.09
C ILE A 297 -21.16 -5.50 -11.71
N ASP A 298 -21.03 -5.41 -13.01
CA ASP A 298 -19.84 -5.85 -13.74
C ASP A 298 -18.60 -5.09 -13.23
N MET A 299 -17.49 -5.83 -12.98
CA MET A 299 -16.28 -5.27 -12.36
C MET A 299 -15.66 -4.14 -13.16
N ARG A 300 -15.75 -4.17 -14.49
CA ARG A 300 -15.28 -3.10 -15.35
C ARG A 300 -16.14 -1.85 -15.17
N LYS A 301 -17.47 -1.99 -15.23
CA LYS A 301 -18.41 -0.87 -15.02
C LYS A 301 -18.23 -0.27 -13.63
N LEU A 302 -18.08 -1.12 -12.61
CA LEU A 302 -17.84 -0.68 -11.25
C LEU A 302 -16.52 0.12 -11.14
N SER A 303 -15.44 -0.37 -11.76
CA SER A 303 -14.16 0.36 -11.79
C SER A 303 -14.29 1.73 -12.47
N VAL A 304 -14.94 1.78 -13.64
CA VAL A 304 -15.18 3.04 -14.37
C VAL A 304 -15.94 4.06 -13.52
N ILE A 305 -17.07 3.64 -12.92
CA ILE A 305 -17.89 4.52 -12.09
C ILE A 305 -17.12 5.00 -10.85
N ALA A 306 -16.46 4.08 -10.16
CA ALA A 306 -15.72 4.41 -8.94
C ALA A 306 -14.55 5.36 -9.22
N VAL A 307 -13.76 5.13 -10.29
CA VAL A 307 -12.68 6.05 -10.68
C VAL A 307 -13.23 7.41 -11.11
N ALA A 308 -14.35 7.44 -11.84
CA ALA A 308 -14.97 8.71 -12.26
C ALA A 308 -15.45 9.53 -11.06
N ILE A 309 -16.07 8.89 -10.07
CA ILE A 309 -16.45 9.54 -8.80
C ILE A 309 -15.21 10.07 -8.08
N GLY A 310 -14.15 9.27 -7.98
CA GLY A 310 -12.89 9.67 -7.36
C GLY A 310 -12.26 10.87 -8.05
N ALA A 311 -12.15 10.84 -9.38
CA ALA A 311 -11.62 11.95 -10.18
C ALA A 311 -12.42 13.25 -10.00
N ALA A 312 -13.76 13.15 -10.06
CA ALA A 312 -14.63 14.29 -9.84
C ALA A 312 -14.50 14.86 -8.42
N ALA A 313 -14.46 14.00 -7.40
CA ALA A 313 -14.32 14.43 -6.02
C ALA A 313 -12.97 15.12 -5.76
N ILE A 314 -11.87 14.61 -6.33
CA ILE A 314 -10.56 15.28 -6.27
C ILE A 314 -10.61 16.64 -6.94
N ALA A 315 -11.17 16.76 -8.15
CA ALA A 315 -11.27 18.05 -8.83
C ALA A 315 -12.15 19.06 -8.07
N LEU A 316 -13.28 18.61 -7.55
CA LEU A 316 -14.21 19.45 -6.79
C LEU A 316 -13.66 19.86 -5.42
N SER A 317 -12.68 19.15 -4.86
CA SER A 317 -12.04 19.54 -3.59
C SER A 317 -11.27 20.86 -3.66
N LEU A 318 -11.01 21.36 -4.88
CA LEU A 318 -10.40 22.66 -5.13
C LEU A 318 -11.42 23.82 -5.13
N LEU A 319 -12.71 23.54 -4.99
CA LEU A 319 -13.72 24.60 -4.91
C LEU A 319 -13.45 25.48 -3.67
N PRO A 320 -13.54 26.82 -3.84
CA PRO A 320 -13.33 27.73 -2.73
C PRO A 320 -14.40 27.51 -1.65
N GLY A 321 -13.97 27.49 -0.40
CA GLY A 321 -14.88 27.31 0.72
C GLY A 321 -14.18 26.87 2.01
N PRO A 322 -14.95 26.50 3.02
CA PRO A 322 -14.40 26.05 4.29
C PRO A 322 -13.75 24.66 4.17
N VAL A 323 -12.83 24.35 5.10
CA VAL A 323 -12.00 23.14 5.12
C VAL A 323 -12.79 21.82 5.05
N TRP A 324 -14.02 21.78 5.53
CA TRP A 324 -14.86 20.58 5.45
C TRP A 324 -15.24 20.19 4.00
N ILE A 325 -15.12 21.10 3.02
CA ILE A 325 -15.34 20.76 1.60
C ILE A 325 -14.27 19.84 1.07
N PRO A 326 -12.95 20.21 1.07
CA PRO A 326 -11.90 19.29 0.62
C PRO A 326 -11.81 18.01 1.49
N VAL A 327 -12.06 18.08 2.80
CA VAL A 327 -12.10 16.90 3.68
C VAL A 327 -13.23 15.94 3.30
N GLY A 328 -14.47 16.45 3.14
CA GLY A 328 -15.62 15.61 2.77
C GLY A 328 -15.51 15.01 1.37
N LEU A 329 -15.05 15.81 0.40
CA LEU A 329 -14.79 15.33 -0.97
C LEU A 329 -13.60 14.37 -1.00
N GLY A 330 -12.57 14.60 -0.17
CA GLY A 330 -11.45 13.69 0.05
C GLY A 330 -11.90 12.33 0.57
N ALA A 331 -12.80 12.32 1.54
CA ALA A 331 -13.41 11.08 2.03
C ALA A 331 -14.18 10.34 0.91
N ALA A 332 -14.97 11.06 0.11
CA ALA A 332 -15.66 10.47 -1.03
C ALA A 332 -14.70 9.92 -2.09
N ALA A 333 -13.62 10.65 -2.41
CA ALA A 333 -12.56 10.21 -3.31
C ALA A 333 -11.88 8.95 -2.79
N SER A 334 -11.49 8.93 -1.49
CA SER A 334 -10.82 7.79 -0.86
C SER A 334 -11.70 6.54 -0.88
N MET A 335 -12.98 6.68 -0.56
CA MET A 335 -13.94 5.58 -0.63
C MET A 335 -14.10 5.04 -2.05
N ALA A 336 -14.27 5.92 -3.03
CA ALA A 336 -14.47 5.54 -4.43
C ALA A 336 -13.22 4.87 -5.02
N LEU A 337 -12.03 5.43 -4.78
CA LEU A 337 -10.77 4.86 -5.26
C LEU A 337 -10.44 3.51 -4.59
N ALA A 338 -10.77 3.33 -3.32
CA ALA A 338 -10.62 2.05 -2.63
C ALA A 338 -11.50 0.95 -3.27
N ILE A 339 -12.75 1.27 -3.61
CA ILE A 339 -13.64 0.38 -4.37
C ILE A 339 -13.03 0.08 -5.76
N ALA A 340 -12.49 1.10 -6.43
CA ALA A 340 -11.89 0.95 -7.76
C ALA A 340 -10.69 -0.02 -7.74
N PHE A 341 -9.81 0.06 -6.73
CA PHE A 341 -8.68 -0.88 -6.57
C PHE A 341 -9.13 -2.33 -6.45
N SER A 342 -10.13 -2.56 -5.60
CA SER A 342 -10.66 -3.90 -5.38
C SER A 342 -11.33 -4.46 -6.65
N ALA A 343 -12.11 -3.63 -7.33
CA ALA A 343 -12.80 -4.01 -8.58
C ALA A 343 -11.81 -4.30 -9.71
N LEU A 344 -10.80 -3.46 -9.87
CA LEU A 344 -9.80 -3.62 -10.94
C LEU A 344 -8.83 -4.78 -10.67
N GLY A 345 -8.46 -5.00 -9.40
CA GLY A 345 -7.71 -6.20 -9.00
C GLY A 345 -8.47 -7.49 -9.31
N GLY A 346 -9.76 -7.52 -9.00
CA GLY A 346 -10.66 -8.61 -9.36
C GLY A 346 -10.78 -8.79 -10.89
N LEU A 347 -10.91 -7.71 -11.64
CA LEU A 347 -10.95 -7.74 -13.10
C LEU A 347 -9.65 -8.30 -13.70
N LEU A 348 -8.48 -7.82 -13.27
CA LEU A 348 -7.18 -8.33 -13.70
C LEU A 348 -7.03 -9.83 -13.41
N SER A 349 -7.39 -10.25 -12.20
CA SER A 349 -7.34 -11.65 -11.79
C SER A 349 -8.24 -12.54 -12.65
N SER A 350 -9.42 -12.07 -13.06
CA SER A 350 -10.37 -12.81 -13.89
C SER A 350 -9.95 -12.99 -15.35
N LYS A 351 -8.97 -12.18 -15.84
CA LYS A 351 -8.51 -12.22 -17.25
C LYS A 351 -7.37 -13.18 -17.51
N VAL A 352 -6.88 -13.87 -16.49
CA VAL A 352 -5.75 -14.80 -16.59
C VAL A 352 -6.06 -16.12 -15.93
N GLY A 353 -5.50 -17.20 -16.49
CA GLY A 353 -5.60 -18.54 -15.90
C GLY A 353 -4.81 -18.66 -14.58
N PRO A 354 -5.09 -19.69 -13.77
CA PRO A 354 -4.45 -19.92 -12.46
C PRO A 354 -2.93 -19.94 -12.52
N GLU A 355 -2.34 -20.43 -13.61
CA GLU A 355 -0.89 -20.54 -13.80
C GLU A 355 -0.20 -19.16 -13.89
N ARG A 356 -0.89 -18.15 -14.43
CA ARG A 356 -0.35 -16.80 -14.62
C ARG A 356 -0.79 -15.79 -13.54
N GLN A 357 -1.72 -16.19 -12.69
CA GLN A 357 -2.34 -15.30 -11.71
C GLN A 357 -1.31 -14.71 -10.74
N GLY A 358 -0.35 -15.51 -10.28
CA GLY A 358 0.73 -15.04 -9.40
C GLY A 358 1.61 -13.97 -10.06
N ALA A 359 2.01 -14.18 -11.31
CA ALA A 359 2.82 -13.22 -12.06
C ALA A 359 2.05 -11.91 -12.31
N VAL A 360 0.78 -12.00 -12.70
CA VAL A 360 -0.06 -10.82 -12.96
C VAL A 360 -0.31 -10.00 -11.70
N MET A 361 -0.61 -10.65 -10.58
CA MET A 361 -0.82 -9.97 -9.30
C MET A 361 0.49 -9.41 -8.73
N GLY A 362 1.62 -10.09 -8.94
CA GLY A 362 2.95 -9.58 -8.58
C GLY A 362 3.31 -8.31 -9.35
N ASN A 363 3.10 -8.31 -10.68
CA ASN A 363 3.26 -7.12 -11.51
C ASN A 363 2.35 -5.97 -11.06
N ASN A 364 1.10 -6.29 -10.72
CA ASN A 364 0.15 -5.30 -10.20
C ASN A 364 0.65 -4.65 -8.90
N THR A 365 1.20 -5.44 -7.99
CA THR A 365 1.78 -4.95 -6.73
C THR A 365 3.01 -4.07 -6.97
N ALA A 366 3.89 -4.47 -7.89
CA ALA A 366 5.05 -3.65 -8.27
C ALA A 366 4.63 -2.31 -8.89
N LEU A 367 3.60 -2.31 -9.76
CA LEU A 367 3.02 -1.08 -10.31
C LEU A 367 2.37 -0.20 -9.24
N THR A 368 1.81 -0.78 -8.18
CA THR A 368 1.28 -0.03 -7.03
C THR A 368 2.38 0.77 -6.34
N PHE A 369 3.48 0.13 -5.95
CA PHE A 369 4.58 0.81 -5.28
C PHE A 369 5.28 1.83 -6.18
N LEU A 370 5.46 1.50 -7.46
CA LEU A 370 6.00 2.45 -8.44
C LEU A 370 5.07 3.63 -8.63
N GLY A 371 3.76 3.38 -8.74
CA GLY A 371 2.73 4.41 -8.88
C GLY A 371 2.70 5.33 -7.65
N GLU A 372 2.85 4.78 -6.45
CA GLU A 372 2.96 5.56 -5.23
C GLU A 372 4.22 6.44 -5.23
N ALA A 373 5.38 5.88 -5.53
CA ALA A 373 6.65 6.63 -5.58
C ALA A 373 6.59 7.80 -6.57
N VAL A 374 6.06 7.55 -7.79
CA VAL A 374 5.90 8.56 -8.85
C VAL A 374 4.86 9.60 -8.44
N GLY A 375 3.73 9.16 -7.89
CA GLY A 375 2.63 10.04 -7.48
C GLY A 375 3.05 10.99 -6.37
N VAL A 376 3.73 10.48 -5.35
CA VAL A 376 4.19 11.28 -4.21
C VAL A 376 5.26 12.29 -4.65
N LEU A 377 6.30 11.84 -5.34
CA LEU A 377 7.36 12.75 -5.79
C LEU A 377 6.83 13.83 -6.73
N GLY A 378 6.07 13.43 -7.75
CA GLY A 378 5.50 14.36 -8.74
C GLY A 378 4.48 15.30 -8.11
N GLY A 379 3.67 14.79 -7.18
CA GLY A 379 2.70 15.57 -6.43
C GLY A 379 3.35 16.62 -5.55
N SER A 380 4.31 16.24 -4.70
CA SER A 380 5.01 17.17 -3.81
C SER A 380 5.84 18.20 -4.58
N ALA A 381 6.46 17.80 -5.72
CA ALA A 381 7.19 18.75 -6.57
C ALA A 381 6.26 19.82 -7.17
N LEU A 382 5.05 19.44 -7.59
CA LEU A 382 4.04 20.37 -8.09
C LEU A 382 3.41 21.20 -6.98
N ALA A 383 3.21 20.63 -5.79
CA ALA A 383 2.69 21.35 -4.63
C ALA A 383 3.61 22.51 -4.23
N GLY A 384 4.92 22.35 -4.39
CA GLY A 384 5.89 23.43 -4.18
C GLY A 384 5.71 24.64 -5.10
N LEU A 385 5.13 24.45 -6.30
CA LEU A 385 4.80 25.52 -7.23
C LEU A 385 3.42 26.14 -6.93
N ASP A 386 2.43 25.31 -6.78
CA ASP A 386 1.06 25.67 -6.39
C ASP A 386 0.35 24.45 -5.78
N PRO A 387 -0.20 24.54 -4.55
CA PRO A 387 -0.83 23.44 -3.86
C PRO A 387 -2.01 22.79 -4.60
N ALA A 388 -2.65 23.49 -5.56
CA ALA A 388 -3.76 22.96 -6.36
C ALA A 388 -3.29 22.11 -7.55
N LEU A 389 -2.07 22.33 -8.06
CA LEU A 389 -1.56 21.62 -9.26
C LEU A 389 -1.56 20.10 -9.13
N PRO A 390 -1.08 19.50 -8.01
CA PRO A 390 -1.12 18.06 -7.87
C PRO A 390 -2.54 17.50 -7.85
N MET A 391 -3.52 18.22 -7.30
CA MET A 391 -4.93 17.81 -7.33
C MET A 391 -5.46 17.70 -8.75
N LEU A 392 -5.17 18.72 -9.60
CA LEU A 392 -5.53 18.73 -11.01
C LEU A 392 -4.83 17.58 -11.77
N LEU A 393 -3.55 17.36 -11.50
CA LEU A 393 -2.81 16.22 -12.09
C LEU A 393 -3.50 14.89 -11.76
N PHE A 394 -3.79 14.63 -10.49
CA PHE A 394 -4.36 13.35 -10.05
C PHE A 394 -5.79 13.16 -10.54
N ALA A 395 -6.61 14.21 -10.56
CA ALA A 395 -7.93 14.17 -11.19
C ALA A 395 -7.82 13.85 -12.68
N GLY A 396 -6.87 14.47 -13.39
CA GLY A 396 -6.60 14.22 -14.81
C GLY A 396 -6.12 12.79 -15.08
N LEU A 397 -5.19 12.26 -14.30
CA LEU A 397 -4.71 10.88 -14.42
C LEU A 397 -5.83 9.87 -14.17
N ALA A 398 -6.66 10.10 -13.15
CA ALA A 398 -7.84 9.27 -12.88
C ALA A 398 -8.84 9.35 -14.05
N ALA A 399 -9.09 10.54 -14.61
CA ALA A 399 -9.95 10.70 -15.79
C ALA A 399 -9.39 9.98 -17.03
N CYS A 400 -8.08 10.02 -17.26
CA CYS A 400 -7.43 9.23 -18.32
C CYS A 400 -7.65 7.72 -18.10
N ALA A 401 -7.54 7.25 -16.85
CA ALA A 401 -7.83 5.85 -16.53
C ALA A 401 -9.28 5.47 -16.81
N VAL A 402 -10.25 6.37 -16.54
CA VAL A 402 -11.67 6.18 -16.90
C VAL A 402 -11.81 5.96 -18.40
N VAL A 403 -11.16 6.79 -19.24
CA VAL A 403 -11.22 6.67 -20.71
C VAL A 403 -10.65 5.33 -21.17
N ILE A 404 -9.51 4.92 -20.61
CA ILE A 404 -8.87 3.63 -20.95
C ILE A 404 -9.78 2.47 -20.57
N LEU A 405 -10.36 2.47 -19.36
CA LEU A 405 -11.25 1.40 -18.88
C LEU A 405 -12.57 1.38 -19.65
N ALA A 406 -13.13 2.52 -19.99
CA ALA A 406 -14.34 2.62 -20.80
C ALA A 406 -14.11 2.10 -22.23
N GLY A 407 -12.93 2.37 -22.79
CA GLY A 407 -12.53 1.89 -24.12
C GLY A 407 -12.05 0.43 -24.18
N TYR A 408 -11.78 -0.18 -23.00
CA TYR A 408 -11.28 -1.56 -22.95
C TYR A 408 -12.35 -2.54 -23.47
N ARG A 409 -12.02 -3.32 -24.48
CA ARG A 409 -12.84 -4.40 -25.02
C ARG A 409 -12.18 -5.72 -24.71
N ASP A 410 -12.94 -6.64 -24.10
CA ASP A 410 -12.45 -7.97 -23.77
C ASP A 410 -12.09 -8.73 -25.06
N PRO A 411 -10.85 -9.20 -25.23
CA PRO A 411 -10.50 -10.03 -26.37
C PRO A 411 -11.35 -11.32 -26.46
N ALA A 412 -11.82 -11.85 -25.35
CA ALA A 412 -12.68 -13.03 -25.32
C ALA A 412 -14.11 -12.76 -25.86
N GLU A 413 -14.60 -11.54 -25.76
CA GLU A 413 -15.91 -11.14 -26.30
C GLU A 413 -15.94 -11.15 -27.85
N LYS A 414 -14.78 -10.99 -28.48
CA LYS A 414 -14.63 -11.06 -29.95
C LYS A 414 -14.71 -12.48 -30.51
N LEU A 415 -14.56 -13.50 -29.67
CA LEU A 415 -14.56 -14.92 -30.06
C LEU A 415 -15.91 -15.60 -29.81
N SER A 416 -16.87 -14.93 -29.19
CA SER A 416 -18.23 -15.43 -29.06
C SER A 416 -18.94 -15.23 -30.40
N PRO A 417 -19.44 -16.30 -31.08
CA PRO A 417 -20.23 -16.14 -32.28
C PRO A 417 -21.48 -15.32 -31.96
N ALA A 418 -21.84 -14.42 -32.87
CA ALA A 418 -23.07 -13.66 -32.77
C ALA A 418 -24.25 -14.63 -32.49
N PRO A 419 -25.20 -14.25 -31.61
CA PRO A 419 -26.39 -15.07 -31.41
C PRO A 419 -27.00 -15.33 -32.78
N ALA A 420 -27.16 -16.62 -33.12
CA ALA A 420 -27.85 -17.03 -34.35
C ALA A 420 -29.23 -16.34 -34.33
N GLU A 421 -29.44 -15.42 -35.27
CA GLU A 421 -30.75 -14.87 -35.49
C GLU A 421 -31.70 -16.04 -35.74
N SER A 422 -32.59 -16.25 -34.77
CA SER A 422 -33.67 -17.20 -34.89
C SER A 422 -34.58 -16.77 -36.03
N ALA A 423 -34.43 -17.46 -37.16
CA ALA A 423 -35.37 -17.42 -38.26
C ALA A 423 -36.70 -18.10 -37.87
#